data_ae4d05a565b917a6d4b036422233dfd6
#
_entry.id   ae4d05a565b917a6d4b036422233dfd6
#
_cell.length_a   1.000
_cell.length_b   1.000
_cell.length_c   1.000
_cell.angle_alpha   90.00
_cell.angle_beta   90.00
_cell.angle_gamma   90.00
#
_symmetry.space_group_name_H-M   'P 1'
#
loop_
_entity.id
_entity.type
_entity.pdbx_description
1 polymer ?
#
loop_
_entity_poly.entity_id
_entity_poly.type
_entity_poly.pdbx_seq_one_letter_code
_entity_poly.pdbx_strand_id
1 'polypeptide(L)'
;DQPRSRGLGDVYKRQILYKYIEEKDMAKERLDVLLVNRGLAVSREKAKAVIMSGCVYVDGQKEDKAGSTFPEEAQIEVRGNTLKYVSRGGLKLEKAMENFDVTLEGKVCMDVGSSTGGFTDCMLQNGAVKVYAVDVGHGQLAWKLRNDERVVCMEKTNIRYVTPEDIADKIQFSSIDVSFISLTKVLGPVKALLAKDGQIVCLIKPQFEAGREKVGKHGVVRDPAVHLEVINMVIDFAVSIGFEIKNLTFSPVKGPEGNIEYLLHLQNHAEGTYEEVPVDASTVVEEAHAALDK
;
A
#
# COMPACT_ATOMS: atom_id res chain seq x y z
N ASP A 1 5.67 -81.66 -12.37
CA ASP A 1 6.38 -80.48 -12.81
C ASP A 1 5.42 -79.28 -12.84
N GLN A 2 5.59 -78.37 -11.89
CA GLN A 2 4.85 -77.11 -11.87
C GLN A 2 5.76 -75.99 -12.39
N PRO A 3 5.29 -75.19 -13.33
CA PRO A 3 6.06 -73.98 -13.74
C PRO A 3 5.86 -72.81 -12.76
N ARG A 4 6.96 -72.32 -12.37
CA ARG A 4 7.24 -71.32 -11.36
C ARG A 4 6.56 -69.96 -11.66
N SER A 5 5.75 -69.43 -10.73
CA SER A 5 5.22 -68.06 -10.67
C SER A 5 6.31 -67.06 -10.25
N ARG A 6 7.36 -66.86 -11.03
CA ARG A 6 8.43 -65.86 -10.75
C ARG A 6 8.38 -64.60 -11.59
N GLY A 7 7.38 -64.41 -12.46
CA GLY A 7 7.38 -63.33 -13.43
C GLY A 7 6.60 -62.08 -13.06
N LEU A 8 5.55 -62.20 -12.28
CA LEU A 8 4.67 -61.03 -11.98
C LEU A 8 5.20 -60.07 -10.89
N GLY A 9 5.91 -60.63 -9.90
CA GLY A 9 6.50 -59.77 -8.83
C GLY A 9 7.65 -58.88 -9.28
N ASP A 10 8.42 -59.32 -10.27
CA ASP A 10 9.55 -58.54 -10.80
C ASP A 10 9.11 -57.45 -11.76
N VAL A 11 8.02 -57.65 -12.50
CA VAL A 11 7.44 -56.62 -13.37
C VAL A 11 6.81 -55.51 -12.54
N TYR A 12 6.11 -55.86 -11.46
CA TYR A 12 5.52 -54.87 -10.55
C TYR A 12 6.59 -54.07 -9.79
N LYS A 13 7.65 -54.72 -9.32
CA LYS A 13 8.77 -54.05 -8.68
C LYS A 13 9.53 -53.14 -9.64
N ARG A 14 9.70 -53.55 -10.90
CA ARG A 14 10.30 -52.67 -11.93
C ARG A 14 9.44 -51.47 -12.28
N GLN A 15 8.09 -51.65 -12.41
CA GLN A 15 7.19 -50.53 -12.65
C GLN A 15 7.15 -49.54 -11.51
N ILE A 16 7.17 -50.01 -10.25
CA ILE A 16 7.25 -49.17 -9.07
C ILE A 16 8.61 -48.47 -9.02
N LEU A 17 9.70 -49.16 -9.36
CA LEU A 17 11.05 -48.58 -9.38
C LEU A 17 11.21 -47.56 -10.53
N TYR A 18 10.65 -47.80 -11.71
CA TYR A 18 10.65 -46.84 -12.82
C TYR A 18 9.81 -45.60 -12.46
N LYS A 19 8.65 -45.77 -11.86
CA LYS A 19 7.83 -44.64 -11.37
C LYS A 19 8.54 -43.84 -10.29
N TYR A 20 9.29 -44.52 -9.40
CA TYR A 20 10.06 -43.87 -8.33
C TYR A 20 11.32 -43.17 -8.87
N ILE A 21 11.88 -43.64 -9.99
CA ILE A 21 13.05 -43.01 -10.67
C ILE A 21 12.57 -41.83 -11.52
N GLU A 22 11.43 -41.91 -12.22
CA GLU A 22 10.84 -40.78 -12.95
C GLU A 22 10.40 -39.65 -12.02
N GLU A 23 9.90 -39.95 -10.83
CA GLU A 23 9.57 -38.95 -9.81
C GLU A 23 10.83 -38.29 -9.17
N LYS A 24 12.01 -38.90 -9.29
CA LYS A 24 13.26 -38.44 -8.69
C LYS A 24 14.11 -37.57 -9.62
N ASP A 25 13.86 -37.62 -10.92
CA ASP A 25 14.65 -36.93 -11.95
C ASP A 25 13.98 -35.68 -12.54
N MET A 26 12.77 -35.30 -12.06
CA MET A 26 12.18 -34.02 -12.46
C MET A 26 12.93 -32.89 -11.75
N ALA A 27 13.51 -32.01 -12.51
CA ALA A 27 14.19 -30.83 -12.01
C ALA A 27 13.20 -30.02 -11.12
N LYS A 28 13.53 -29.91 -9.83
CA LYS A 28 12.73 -29.11 -8.88
C LYS A 28 13.27 -27.71 -8.82
N GLU A 29 12.39 -26.75 -8.98
CA GLU A 29 12.73 -25.33 -8.88
C GLU A 29 12.01 -24.71 -7.66
N ARG A 30 12.62 -23.66 -7.13
CA ARG A 30 12.06 -22.93 -5.99
C ARG A 30 10.76 -22.24 -6.37
N LEU A 31 9.80 -22.24 -5.44
CA LEU A 31 8.48 -21.66 -5.66
C LEU A 31 8.54 -20.16 -6.01
N ASP A 32 9.43 -19.39 -5.36
CA ASP A 32 9.60 -17.98 -5.67
C ASP A 32 10.16 -17.74 -7.08
N VAL A 33 10.93 -18.66 -7.61
CA VAL A 33 11.46 -18.63 -8.98
C VAL A 33 10.37 -19.07 -9.98
N LEU A 34 9.66 -20.17 -9.68
CA LEU A 34 8.57 -20.66 -10.52
C LEU A 34 7.48 -19.61 -10.75
N LEU A 35 7.10 -18.86 -9.69
CA LEU A 35 6.11 -17.80 -9.83
C LEU A 35 6.59 -16.71 -10.82
N VAL A 36 7.85 -16.34 -10.78
CA VAL A 36 8.43 -15.33 -11.70
C VAL A 36 8.49 -15.89 -13.13
N ASN A 37 9.02 -17.10 -13.31
CA ASN A 37 9.18 -17.73 -14.62
C ASN A 37 7.82 -17.92 -15.34
N ARG A 38 6.74 -18.13 -14.58
CA ARG A 38 5.38 -18.27 -15.12
C ARG A 38 4.61 -16.96 -15.22
N GLY A 39 5.24 -15.81 -14.93
CA GLY A 39 4.57 -14.51 -14.98
C GLY A 39 3.52 -14.28 -13.89
N LEU A 40 3.48 -15.14 -12.87
CA LEU A 40 2.58 -15.02 -11.72
C LEU A 40 3.06 -14.00 -10.69
N ALA A 41 4.31 -13.55 -10.79
CA ALA A 41 4.89 -12.46 -10.02
C ALA A 41 5.93 -11.71 -10.86
N VAL A 42 6.03 -10.40 -10.66
CA VAL A 42 6.93 -9.53 -11.44
C VAL A 42 8.39 -9.56 -10.95
N SER A 43 8.63 -10.04 -9.74
CA SER A 43 9.98 -10.24 -9.18
C SER A 43 9.97 -11.30 -8.07
N ARG A 44 11.16 -11.81 -7.69
CA ARG A 44 11.28 -12.80 -6.62
C ARG A 44 10.84 -12.25 -5.26
N GLU A 45 11.04 -10.97 -4.98
CA GLU A 45 10.58 -10.30 -3.76
C GLU A 45 9.05 -10.27 -3.72
N LYS A 46 8.40 -9.96 -4.85
CA LYS A 46 6.93 -10.00 -4.96
C LYS A 46 6.41 -11.42 -4.85
N ALA A 47 7.07 -12.40 -5.48
CA ALA A 47 6.73 -13.82 -5.34
C ALA A 47 6.76 -14.26 -3.88
N LYS A 48 7.81 -13.92 -3.12
CA LYS A 48 7.91 -14.21 -1.68
C LYS A 48 6.76 -13.59 -0.90
N ALA A 49 6.42 -12.32 -1.17
CA ALA A 49 5.33 -11.64 -0.49
C ALA A 49 3.98 -12.34 -0.75
N VAL A 50 3.70 -12.75 -1.99
CA VAL A 50 2.47 -13.45 -2.37
C VAL A 50 2.41 -14.85 -1.74
N ILE A 51 3.53 -15.58 -1.70
CA ILE A 51 3.61 -16.89 -1.05
C ILE A 51 3.37 -16.75 0.45
N MET A 52 4.08 -15.85 1.12
CA MET A 52 3.96 -15.61 2.56
C MET A 52 2.59 -15.06 2.98
N SER A 53 1.84 -14.42 2.07
CA SER A 53 0.45 -14.03 2.33
C SER A 53 -0.52 -15.23 2.33
N GLY A 54 -0.04 -16.42 1.98
CA GLY A 54 -0.84 -17.64 1.92
C GLY A 54 -1.82 -17.67 0.76
N CYS A 55 -1.54 -16.95 -0.31
CA CYS A 55 -2.35 -16.88 -1.53
C CYS A 55 -1.93 -17.92 -2.58
N VAL A 56 -0.81 -18.62 -2.39
CA VAL A 56 -0.29 -19.60 -3.37
C VAL A 56 -0.72 -21.00 -3.00
N TYR A 57 -1.20 -21.72 -4.01
CA TYR A 57 -1.55 -23.14 -3.95
C TYR A 57 -0.77 -23.90 -4.99
N VAL A 58 -0.15 -25.00 -4.57
CA VAL A 58 0.57 -25.92 -5.46
C VAL A 58 -0.13 -27.27 -5.40
N ASP A 59 -0.55 -27.77 -6.56
CA ASP A 59 -1.33 -29.00 -6.68
C ASP A 59 -2.55 -29.05 -5.74
N GLY A 60 -3.21 -27.88 -5.59
CA GLY A 60 -4.38 -27.68 -4.74
C GLY A 60 -4.09 -27.51 -3.25
N GLN A 61 -2.85 -27.63 -2.79
CA GLN A 61 -2.45 -27.43 -1.41
C GLN A 61 -1.84 -26.03 -1.20
N LYS A 62 -2.26 -25.38 -0.11
CA LYS A 62 -1.72 -24.06 0.28
C LYS A 62 -0.25 -24.17 0.63
N GLU A 63 0.57 -23.25 0.07
CA GLU A 63 2.00 -23.17 0.33
C GLU A 63 2.37 -21.75 0.76
N ASP A 64 3.06 -21.62 1.90
CA ASP A 64 3.45 -20.33 2.50
C ASP A 64 4.98 -20.13 2.60
N LYS A 65 5.76 -21.12 2.16
CA LYS A 65 7.23 -21.08 2.19
C LYS A 65 7.81 -20.84 0.82
N ALA A 66 8.34 -19.65 0.61
CA ALA A 66 8.92 -19.24 -0.67
C ALA A 66 10.12 -20.09 -1.13
N GLY A 67 10.80 -20.75 -0.20
CA GLY A 67 11.93 -21.62 -0.47
C GLY A 67 11.57 -23.06 -0.81
N SER A 68 10.32 -23.47 -0.68
CA SER A 68 9.86 -24.82 -1.08
C SER A 68 10.14 -25.07 -2.56
N THR A 69 10.48 -26.29 -2.90
CA THR A 69 10.82 -26.69 -4.28
C THR A 69 9.78 -27.62 -4.84
N PHE A 70 9.38 -27.37 -6.08
CA PHE A 70 8.36 -28.13 -6.79
C PHE A 70 8.83 -28.48 -8.20
N PRO A 71 8.31 -29.55 -8.82
CA PRO A 71 8.53 -29.83 -10.24
C PRO A 71 8.09 -28.64 -11.11
N GLU A 72 8.79 -28.43 -12.22
CA GLU A 72 8.40 -27.35 -13.15
C GLU A 72 7.00 -27.49 -13.69
N GLU A 73 6.43 -28.68 -13.71
CA GLU A 73 5.07 -29.00 -14.18
C GLU A 73 3.99 -28.85 -13.10
N ALA A 74 4.36 -28.66 -11.82
CA ALA A 74 3.41 -28.53 -10.72
C ALA A 74 2.33 -27.48 -11.03
N GLN A 75 1.08 -27.77 -10.74
CA GLN A 75 0.00 -26.78 -10.90
C GLN A 75 0.12 -25.70 -9.83
N ILE A 76 0.47 -24.48 -10.25
CA ILE A 76 0.56 -23.35 -9.33
C ILE A 76 -0.61 -22.41 -9.60
N GLU A 77 -1.39 -22.17 -8.57
CA GLU A 77 -2.48 -21.18 -8.57
C GLU A 77 -2.23 -20.12 -7.52
N VAL A 78 -2.41 -18.87 -7.89
CA VAL A 78 -2.49 -17.76 -6.94
C VAL A 78 -3.98 -17.52 -6.67
N ARG A 79 -4.45 -18.01 -5.51
CA ARG A 79 -5.84 -17.84 -5.06
C ARG A 79 -5.88 -16.71 -4.03
N GLY A 80 -6.85 -15.85 -4.15
CA GLY A 80 -7.03 -14.72 -3.27
C GLY A 80 -6.84 -13.43 -4.03
N ASN A 81 -7.33 -12.36 -3.44
CA ASN A 81 -7.31 -11.04 -4.06
C ASN A 81 -5.90 -10.71 -4.52
N THR A 82 -5.68 -10.72 -5.81
CA THR A 82 -4.64 -9.87 -6.39
C THR A 82 -4.90 -8.50 -5.79
N LEU A 83 -3.91 -7.93 -5.11
CA LEU A 83 -4.07 -6.61 -4.51
C LEU A 83 -4.75 -5.72 -5.56
N LYS A 84 -5.91 -5.15 -5.22
CA LYS A 84 -6.67 -4.25 -6.11
C LYS A 84 -5.75 -3.16 -6.67
N TYR A 85 -4.77 -2.77 -5.87
CA TYR A 85 -3.76 -1.77 -6.17
C TYR A 85 -2.34 -2.36 -6.08
N VAL A 86 -1.35 -1.69 -6.64
CA VAL A 86 0.07 -2.14 -6.61
C VAL A 86 0.63 -2.31 -5.19
N SER A 87 -0.02 -1.75 -4.18
CA SER A 87 0.28 -1.97 -2.77
C SER A 87 -0.95 -1.75 -1.88
N ARG A 88 -0.87 -2.20 -0.62
CA ARG A 88 -1.93 -1.99 0.39
C ARG A 88 -2.23 -0.51 0.66
N GLY A 89 -1.29 0.40 0.30
CA GLY A 89 -1.51 1.84 0.41
C GLY A 89 -2.76 2.30 -0.32
N GLY A 90 -3.07 1.73 -1.49
CA GLY A 90 -4.28 2.09 -2.23
C GLY A 90 -5.59 1.88 -1.47
N LEU A 91 -5.65 0.90 -0.57
CA LEU A 91 -6.82 0.65 0.29
C LEU A 91 -7.09 1.79 1.28
N LYS A 92 -6.05 2.53 1.68
CA LYS A 92 -6.19 3.70 2.55
C LYS A 92 -6.92 4.83 1.84
N LEU A 93 -6.51 5.14 0.60
CA LEU A 93 -7.18 6.17 -0.20
C LEU A 93 -8.58 5.72 -0.60
N GLU A 94 -8.78 4.45 -0.94
CA GLU A 94 -10.11 3.89 -1.21
C GLU A 94 -11.06 4.11 -0.04
N LYS A 95 -10.63 3.79 1.20
CA LYS A 95 -11.44 4.06 2.39
C LYS A 95 -11.75 5.55 2.57
N ALA A 96 -10.78 6.43 2.30
CA ALA A 96 -11.04 7.87 2.33
C ALA A 96 -12.13 8.26 1.34
N MET A 97 -12.09 7.76 0.11
CA MET A 97 -13.10 8.04 -0.92
C MET A 97 -14.48 7.45 -0.59
N GLU A 98 -14.54 6.32 0.12
CA GLU A 98 -15.81 5.71 0.57
C GLU A 98 -16.47 6.50 1.71
N ASN A 99 -15.67 7.21 2.53
CA ASN A 99 -16.15 7.91 3.72
C ASN A 99 -16.22 9.42 3.55
N PHE A 100 -15.53 9.98 2.55
CA PHE A 100 -15.43 11.42 2.33
C PHE A 100 -16.01 11.78 0.97
N ASP A 101 -16.48 13.01 0.85
CA ASP A 101 -16.93 13.54 -0.45
C ASP A 101 -15.73 13.93 -1.32
N VAL A 102 -15.05 12.91 -1.84
CA VAL A 102 -13.89 13.03 -2.72
C VAL A 102 -14.14 12.29 -4.03
N THR A 103 -14.07 13.02 -5.14
CA THR A 103 -14.11 12.46 -6.48
C THR A 103 -12.80 12.77 -7.21
N LEU A 104 -12.29 11.84 -7.98
CA LEU A 104 -11.03 11.99 -8.71
C LEU A 104 -11.20 12.05 -10.23
N GLU A 105 -12.41 11.78 -10.71
CA GLU A 105 -12.74 11.78 -12.13
C GLU A 105 -12.36 13.11 -12.79
N GLY A 106 -11.54 13.05 -13.83
CA GLY A 106 -11.08 14.21 -14.60
C GLY A 106 -10.09 15.12 -13.88
N LYS A 107 -9.61 14.77 -12.67
CA LYS A 107 -8.72 15.63 -11.88
C LYS A 107 -7.25 15.39 -12.18
N VAL A 108 -6.48 16.46 -12.06
CA VAL A 108 -5.02 16.42 -11.92
C VAL A 108 -4.68 16.26 -10.44
N CYS A 109 -3.96 15.19 -10.13
CA CYS A 109 -3.67 14.76 -8.76
C CYS A 109 -2.16 14.77 -8.46
N MET A 110 -1.84 14.74 -7.17
CA MET A 110 -0.46 14.57 -6.68
C MET A 110 -0.44 13.53 -5.56
N ASP A 111 0.49 12.59 -5.62
CA ASP A 111 0.75 11.57 -4.62
C ASP A 111 2.09 11.87 -3.93
N VAL A 112 2.04 12.41 -2.71
CA VAL A 112 3.22 12.79 -1.93
C VAL A 112 3.62 11.66 -1.00
N GLY A 113 4.80 11.10 -1.23
CA GLY A 113 5.24 9.84 -0.62
C GLY A 113 4.73 8.63 -1.39
N SER A 114 4.83 8.69 -2.72
CA SER A 114 4.22 7.69 -3.62
C SER A 114 4.75 6.27 -3.45
N SER A 115 6.00 6.09 -3.02
CA SER A 115 6.62 4.77 -2.78
C SER A 115 6.37 3.82 -3.97
N THR A 116 5.74 2.69 -3.77
CA THR A 116 5.36 1.74 -4.84
C THR A 116 4.19 2.22 -5.70
N GLY A 117 3.49 3.27 -5.30
CA GLY A 117 2.41 3.89 -6.08
C GLY A 117 1.01 3.38 -5.73
N GLY A 118 0.78 2.91 -4.51
CA GLY A 118 -0.55 2.45 -4.10
C GLY A 118 -1.63 3.50 -4.25
N PHE A 119 -1.37 4.72 -3.80
CA PHE A 119 -2.29 5.85 -3.93
C PHE A 119 -2.40 6.32 -5.39
N THR A 120 -1.28 6.41 -6.09
CA THR A 120 -1.24 6.72 -7.54
C THR A 120 -2.13 5.76 -8.32
N ASP A 121 -2.01 4.44 -8.09
CA ASP A 121 -2.83 3.41 -8.76
C ASP A 121 -4.32 3.56 -8.42
N CYS A 122 -4.64 3.86 -7.15
CA CYS A 122 -5.99 4.14 -6.73
C CYS A 122 -6.56 5.38 -7.44
N MET A 123 -5.80 6.47 -7.55
CA MET A 123 -6.24 7.68 -8.26
C MET A 123 -6.54 7.41 -9.73
N LEU A 124 -5.66 6.69 -10.42
CA LEU A 124 -5.82 6.37 -11.84
C LEU A 124 -7.03 5.47 -12.09
N GLN A 125 -7.27 4.48 -11.21
CA GLN A 125 -8.43 3.60 -11.30
C GLN A 125 -9.76 4.33 -11.02
N ASN A 126 -9.70 5.48 -10.32
CA ASN A 126 -10.87 6.33 -10.02
C ASN A 126 -10.93 7.58 -10.91
N GLY A 127 -10.34 7.53 -12.11
CA GLY A 127 -10.56 8.50 -13.17
C GLY A 127 -9.64 9.72 -13.15
N ALA A 128 -8.58 9.77 -12.32
CA ALA A 128 -7.58 10.83 -12.42
C ALA A 128 -6.95 10.86 -13.82
N VAL A 129 -6.89 12.04 -14.41
CA VAL A 129 -6.33 12.22 -15.78
C VAL A 129 -4.83 12.41 -15.77
N LYS A 130 -4.26 12.84 -14.65
CA LYS A 130 -2.82 12.97 -14.43
C LYS A 130 -2.49 12.83 -12.94
N VAL A 131 -1.38 12.17 -12.62
CA VAL A 131 -0.87 12.05 -11.26
C VAL A 131 0.61 12.36 -11.21
N TYR A 132 0.99 13.35 -10.42
CA TYR A 132 2.38 13.63 -10.06
C TYR A 132 2.76 12.73 -8.87
N ALA A 133 3.56 11.71 -9.10
CA ALA A 133 4.03 10.76 -8.08
C ALA A 133 5.37 11.22 -7.51
N VAL A 134 5.32 11.88 -6.35
CA VAL A 134 6.48 12.54 -5.70
C VAL A 134 7.01 11.68 -4.57
N ASP A 135 8.31 11.34 -4.62
CA ASP A 135 8.98 10.58 -3.56
C ASP A 135 10.45 10.97 -3.42
N VAL A 136 10.97 10.96 -2.20
CA VAL A 136 12.41 11.15 -1.94
C VAL A 136 13.24 9.93 -2.33
N GLY A 137 12.62 8.75 -2.37
CA GLY A 137 13.23 7.49 -2.79
C GLY A 137 13.50 7.42 -4.30
N HIS A 138 14.04 6.29 -4.72
CA HIS A 138 14.36 6.04 -6.12
C HIS A 138 14.07 4.60 -6.51
N GLY A 139 13.52 4.40 -7.71
CA GLY A 139 13.27 3.07 -8.27
C GLY A 139 12.17 2.28 -7.54
N GLN A 140 11.32 2.94 -6.76
CA GLN A 140 10.27 2.29 -5.97
C GLN A 140 8.93 2.19 -6.70
N LEU A 141 8.62 3.18 -7.53
CA LEU A 141 7.35 3.24 -8.26
C LEU A 141 7.18 2.01 -9.15
N ALA A 142 6.04 1.33 -9.04
CA ALA A 142 5.75 0.13 -9.81
C ALA A 142 5.87 0.37 -11.32
N TRP A 143 6.46 -0.60 -12.03
CA TRP A 143 6.77 -0.48 -13.46
C TRP A 143 5.55 -0.10 -14.31
N LYS A 144 4.38 -0.66 -14.04
CA LYS A 144 3.15 -0.33 -14.76
C LYS A 144 2.77 1.15 -14.63
N LEU A 145 3.01 1.76 -13.45
CA LEU A 145 2.70 3.17 -13.20
C LEU A 145 3.76 4.08 -13.80
N ARG A 146 5.02 3.66 -13.77
CA ARG A 146 6.12 4.39 -14.39
C ARG A 146 5.96 4.54 -15.90
N ASN A 147 5.29 3.60 -16.54
CA ASN A 147 5.03 3.60 -17.98
C ASN A 147 3.60 4.07 -18.35
N ASP A 148 2.79 4.49 -17.39
CA ASP A 148 1.47 5.08 -17.66
C ASP A 148 1.65 6.56 -18.05
N GLU A 149 1.17 6.94 -19.20
CA GLU A 149 1.30 8.31 -19.76
C GLU A 149 0.66 9.38 -18.86
N ARG A 150 -0.26 8.99 -18.00
CA ARG A 150 -0.91 9.87 -17.01
C ARG A 150 -0.05 10.11 -15.78
N VAL A 151 1.07 9.40 -15.59
CA VAL A 151 1.91 9.48 -14.39
C VAL A 151 3.17 10.29 -14.68
N VAL A 152 3.38 11.35 -13.92
CA VAL A 152 4.64 12.10 -13.89
C VAL A 152 5.44 11.59 -12.69
N CYS A 153 6.48 10.78 -12.96
CA CYS A 153 7.33 10.20 -11.92
C CYS A 153 8.36 11.23 -11.44
N MET A 154 8.23 11.68 -10.18
CA MET A 154 9.12 12.65 -9.53
C MET A 154 9.85 12.00 -8.35
N GLU A 155 10.66 11.01 -8.63
CA GLU A 155 11.57 10.38 -7.64
C GLU A 155 12.77 11.28 -7.31
N LYS A 156 13.46 10.99 -6.17
CA LYS A 156 14.54 11.83 -5.61
C LYS A 156 14.11 13.29 -5.38
N THR A 157 12.81 13.49 -5.17
CA THR A 157 12.21 14.81 -5.05
C THR A 157 11.64 15.00 -3.65
N ASN A 158 12.11 16.02 -2.96
CA ASN A 158 11.57 16.40 -1.67
C ASN A 158 10.51 17.47 -1.85
N ILE A 159 9.27 17.14 -1.53
CA ILE A 159 8.10 18.01 -1.71
C ILE A 159 8.27 19.38 -1.08
N ARG A 160 9.06 19.51 -0.02
CA ARG A 160 9.30 20.80 0.66
C ARG A 160 9.97 21.85 -0.23
N TYR A 161 10.61 21.43 -1.30
CA TYR A 161 11.35 22.29 -2.23
C TYR A 161 10.72 22.37 -3.61
N VAL A 162 9.61 21.66 -3.83
CA VAL A 162 8.85 21.76 -5.09
C VAL A 162 8.05 23.06 -5.08
N THR A 163 8.18 23.79 -6.15
CA THR A 163 7.53 25.09 -6.36
C THR A 163 6.49 25.01 -7.49
N PRO A 164 5.57 25.99 -7.61
CA PRO A 164 4.63 26.05 -8.73
C PRO A 164 5.30 26.07 -10.12
N GLU A 165 6.55 26.49 -10.21
CA GLU A 165 7.33 26.49 -11.45
C GLU A 165 7.77 25.08 -11.88
N ASP A 166 7.88 24.15 -10.92
CA ASP A 166 8.27 22.76 -11.17
C ASP A 166 7.07 21.89 -11.63
N ILE A 167 5.85 22.39 -11.46
CA ILE A 167 4.60 21.66 -11.75
C ILE A 167 3.82 22.41 -12.82
N ALA A 168 3.60 21.76 -13.97
CA ALA A 168 2.92 22.40 -15.10
C ALA A 168 1.42 22.69 -14.82
N ASP A 169 0.80 21.94 -13.92
CA ASP A 169 -0.64 21.98 -13.66
C ASP A 169 -0.94 22.47 -12.25
N LYS A 170 -2.15 23.00 -12.03
CA LYS A 170 -2.68 23.21 -10.69
C LYS A 170 -3.23 21.90 -10.16
N ILE A 171 -2.82 21.52 -8.96
CA ILE A 171 -3.22 20.25 -8.33
C ILE A 171 -4.62 20.39 -7.71
N GLN A 172 -5.57 19.59 -8.19
CA GLN A 172 -6.96 19.62 -7.72
C GLN A 172 -7.20 18.66 -6.54
N PHE A 173 -6.37 17.63 -6.43
CA PHE A 173 -6.38 16.71 -5.30
C PHE A 173 -4.95 16.23 -5.00
N SER A 174 -4.62 16.15 -3.71
CA SER A 174 -3.35 15.56 -3.27
C SER A 174 -3.57 14.51 -2.19
N SER A 175 -2.90 13.37 -2.29
CA SER A 175 -2.68 12.48 -1.16
C SER A 175 -1.32 12.76 -0.52
N ILE A 176 -1.20 12.53 0.80
CA ILE A 176 0.07 12.63 1.53
C ILE A 176 0.23 11.41 2.43
N ASP A 177 1.19 10.54 2.10
CA ASP A 177 1.56 9.36 2.89
C ASP A 177 3.08 9.34 3.11
N VAL A 178 3.59 10.29 3.90
CA VAL A 178 5.02 10.46 4.17
C VAL A 178 5.46 9.75 5.45
N SER A 179 6.75 9.44 5.55
CA SER A 179 7.36 8.81 6.72
C SER A 179 8.57 9.60 7.21
N PHE A 180 8.82 9.55 8.53
CA PHE A 180 9.97 10.20 9.19
C PHE A 180 9.96 11.73 9.13
N ILE A 181 8.82 12.33 8.87
CA ILE A 181 8.62 13.78 8.83
C ILE A 181 7.20 14.11 9.32
N SER A 182 7.06 15.23 10.03
CA SER A 182 5.75 15.74 10.45
C SER A 182 5.00 16.38 9.27
N LEU A 183 3.69 16.18 9.23
CA LEU A 183 2.79 16.86 8.28
C LEU A 183 2.88 18.37 8.35
N THR A 184 3.23 18.95 9.53
CA THR A 184 3.44 20.39 9.68
C THR A 184 4.55 20.96 8.79
N LYS A 185 5.46 20.11 8.29
CA LYS A 185 6.54 20.50 7.37
C LYS A 185 6.17 20.31 5.90
N VAL A 186 5.06 19.62 5.63
CA VAL A 186 4.67 19.19 4.27
C VAL A 186 3.42 19.92 3.79
N LEU A 187 2.46 20.17 4.68
CA LEU A 187 1.17 20.77 4.30
C LEU A 187 1.30 22.15 3.66
N GLY A 188 2.19 23.01 4.17
CA GLY A 188 2.42 24.34 3.58
C GLY A 188 2.94 24.29 2.14
N PRO A 189 4.04 23.57 1.86
CA PRO A 189 4.52 23.33 0.50
C PRO A 189 3.47 22.76 -0.46
N VAL A 190 2.71 21.72 -0.03
CA VAL A 190 1.66 21.15 -0.86
C VAL A 190 0.54 22.16 -1.12
N LYS A 191 0.15 22.96 -0.11
CA LYS A 191 -0.86 24.03 -0.27
C LYS A 191 -0.51 24.98 -1.40
N ALA A 192 0.76 25.37 -1.53
CA ALA A 192 1.22 26.29 -2.57
C ALA A 192 1.02 25.74 -4.01
N LEU A 193 0.93 24.42 -4.17
CA LEU A 193 0.73 23.74 -5.46
C LEU A 193 -0.74 23.50 -5.77
N LEU A 194 -1.62 23.59 -4.77
CA LEU A 194 -3.05 23.31 -4.95
C LEU A 194 -3.76 24.36 -5.77
N ALA A 195 -4.74 23.91 -6.51
CA ALA A 195 -5.77 24.75 -7.07
C ALA A 195 -6.59 25.43 -5.95
N LYS A 196 -7.28 26.51 -6.32
CA LYS A 196 -8.37 27.03 -5.49
C LYS A 196 -9.40 25.93 -5.30
N ASP A 197 -9.86 25.70 -4.11
CA ASP A 197 -10.76 24.61 -3.74
C ASP A 197 -10.17 23.18 -3.93
N GLY A 198 -8.85 23.06 -4.10
CA GLY A 198 -8.15 21.78 -4.12
C GLY A 198 -8.26 21.05 -2.77
N GLN A 199 -8.31 19.73 -2.81
CA GLN A 199 -8.50 18.89 -1.64
C GLN A 199 -7.24 18.07 -1.32
N ILE A 200 -7.06 17.75 -0.05
CA ILE A 200 -6.00 16.85 0.43
C ILE A 200 -6.62 15.72 1.25
N VAL A 201 -6.14 14.51 1.05
CA VAL A 201 -6.25 13.41 2.03
C VAL A 201 -4.85 13.08 2.52
N CYS A 202 -4.58 13.32 3.80
CA CYS A 202 -3.27 13.02 4.39
C CYS A 202 -3.36 11.99 5.51
N LEU A 203 -2.30 11.18 5.65
CA LEU A 203 -2.15 10.25 6.76
C LEU A 203 -1.48 10.93 7.94
N ILE A 204 -2.19 10.97 9.06
CA ILE A 204 -1.61 11.29 10.37
C ILE A 204 -1.02 10.00 10.92
N LYS A 205 0.28 10.01 11.15
CA LYS A 205 1.04 8.87 11.69
C LYS A 205 1.60 9.24 13.06
N PRO A 206 0.97 8.80 14.16
CA PRO A 206 1.38 9.21 15.51
C PRO A 206 2.87 9.01 15.79
N GLN A 207 3.47 7.94 15.24
CA GLN A 207 4.89 7.65 15.43
C GLN A 207 5.85 8.70 14.85
N PHE A 208 5.39 9.54 13.92
CA PHE A 208 6.21 10.61 13.33
C PHE A 208 5.82 12.02 13.81
N GLU A 209 4.77 12.12 14.61
CA GLU A 209 4.24 13.39 15.12
C GLU A 209 4.43 13.56 16.63
N ALA A 210 4.38 12.48 17.43
CA ALA A 210 4.24 12.52 18.89
C ALA A 210 5.52 12.92 19.66
N GLY A 211 6.69 12.99 19.00
CA GLY A 211 7.98 13.11 19.70
C GLY A 211 8.50 11.77 20.20
N ARG A 212 9.83 11.69 20.36
CA ARG A 212 10.51 10.41 20.67
C ARG A 212 10.12 9.82 22.03
N GLU A 213 9.82 10.65 22.99
CA GLU A 213 9.47 10.26 24.37
C GLU A 213 8.13 9.52 24.46
N LYS A 214 7.23 9.75 23.51
CA LYS A 214 5.90 9.11 23.44
C LYS A 214 5.86 7.89 22.51
N VAL A 215 6.96 7.61 21.83
CA VAL A 215 7.08 6.45 20.93
C VAL A 215 7.66 5.28 21.71
N GLY A 216 6.88 4.20 21.83
CA GLY A 216 7.27 3.00 22.55
C GLY A 216 8.31 2.15 21.84
N LYS A 217 8.62 0.99 22.43
CA LYS A 217 9.49 -0.02 21.81
C LYS A 217 8.98 -0.37 20.41
N HIS A 218 9.90 -0.60 19.48
CA HIS A 218 9.63 -0.91 18.08
C HIS A 218 8.94 0.20 17.27
N GLY A 219 9.00 1.46 17.75
CA GLY A 219 8.45 2.58 16.98
C GLY A 219 6.92 2.65 16.98
N VAL A 220 6.24 2.08 17.97
CA VAL A 220 4.77 2.04 18.04
C VAL A 220 4.24 2.98 19.13
N VAL A 221 3.31 3.83 18.77
CA VAL A 221 2.48 4.63 19.70
C VAL A 221 1.20 3.85 19.99
N ARG A 222 0.95 3.54 21.25
CA ARG A 222 -0.20 2.72 21.68
C ARG A 222 -1.22 3.47 22.51
N ASP A 223 -0.83 4.59 23.10
CA ASP A 223 -1.69 5.37 23.99
C ASP A 223 -2.72 6.17 23.18
N PRO A 224 -4.04 5.89 23.35
CA PRO A 224 -5.09 6.65 22.67
C PRO A 224 -5.03 8.15 22.95
N ALA A 225 -4.59 8.56 24.16
CA ALA A 225 -4.46 9.97 24.51
C ALA A 225 -3.38 10.66 23.65
N VAL A 226 -2.28 9.96 23.35
CA VAL A 226 -1.24 10.47 22.46
C VAL A 226 -1.74 10.56 21.01
N HIS A 227 -2.55 9.59 20.56
CA HIS A 227 -3.18 9.66 19.24
C HIS A 227 -4.08 10.90 19.13
N LEU A 228 -4.93 11.14 20.12
CA LEU A 228 -5.82 12.30 20.17
C LEU A 228 -5.03 13.63 20.16
N GLU A 229 -3.98 13.71 20.99
CA GLU A 229 -3.11 14.89 21.03
C GLU A 229 -2.49 15.19 19.65
N VAL A 230 -1.97 14.14 19.00
CA VAL A 230 -1.34 14.27 17.67
C VAL A 230 -2.35 14.70 16.60
N ILE A 231 -3.55 14.12 16.61
CA ILE A 231 -4.60 14.49 15.66
C ILE A 231 -4.95 15.97 15.83
N ASN A 232 -5.20 16.43 17.06
CA ASN A 232 -5.54 17.81 17.36
C ASN A 232 -4.41 18.76 16.94
N MET A 233 -3.15 18.43 17.22
CA MET A 233 -2.00 19.23 16.82
C MET A 233 -1.93 19.41 15.29
N VAL A 234 -2.18 18.34 14.51
CA VAL A 234 -2.15 18.43 13.04
C VAL A 234 -3.35 19.23 12.52
N ILE A 235 -4.53 19.06 13.12
CA ILE A 235 -5.74 19.84 12.78
C ILE A 235 -5.49 21.32 13.04
N ASP A 236 -5.03 21.71 14.24
CA ASP A 236 -4.75 23.08 14.62
C ASP A 236 -3.75 23.73 13.66
N PHE A 237 -2.70 22.99 13.30
CA PHE A 237 -1.74 23.45 12.32
C PHE A 237 -2.37 23.67 10.93
N ALA A 238 -3.16 22.72 10.44
CA ALA A 238 -3.82 22.82 9.14
C ALA A 238 -4.77 24.03 9.07
N VAL A 239 -5.55 24.25 10.12
CA VAL A 239 -6.42 25.45 10.28
C VAL A 239 -5.58 26.72 10.28
N SER A 240 -4.47 26.74 11.05
CA SER A 240 -3.60 27.93 11.15
C SER A 240 -3.00 28.40 9.83
N ILE A 241 -2.85 27.47 8.87
CA ILE A 241 -2.37 27.81 7.52
C ILE A 241 -3.50 27.93 6.49
N GLY A 242 -4.77 27.95 6.94
CA GLY A 242 -5.95 28.25 6.13
C GLY A 242 -6.52 27.06 5.35
N PHE A 243 -6.47 25.85 5.91
CA PHE A 243 -7.28 24.72 5.45
C PHE A 243 -8.59 24.65 6.24
N GLU A 244 -9.65 24.27 5.56
CA GLU A 244 -10.86 23.75 6.18
C GLU A 244 -10.70 22.27 6.48
N ILE A 245 -11.11 21.84 7.66
CA ILE A 245 -11.20 20.43 8.04
C ILE A 245 -12.53 19.87 7.57
N LYS A 246 -12.51 18.92 6.66
CA LYS A 246 -13.75 18.33 6.11
C LYS A 246 -14.15 17.05 6.84
N ASN A 247 -13.22 16.15 7.05
CA ASN A 247 -13.49 14.83 7.63
C ASN A 247 -12.27 14.23 8.27
N LEU A 248 -12.50 13.29 9.20
CA LEU A 248 -11.48 12.47 9.84
C LEU A 248 -11.98 11.04 9.95
N THR A 249 -11.14 10.06 9.65
CA THR A 249 -11.36 8.64 9.93
C THR A 249 -10.00 7.94 10.16
N PHE A 250 -9.98 6.63 10.32
CA PHE A 250 -8.76 5.85 10.48
C PHE A 250 -8.48 4.94 9.29
N SER A 251 -7.22 4.62 9.07
CA SER A 251 -6.77 3.70 8.02
C SER A 251 -7.34 2.29 8.23
N PRO A 252 -7.79 1.59 7.17
CA PRO A 252 -8.29 0.22 7.30
C PRO A 252 -7.18 -0.79 7.59
N VAL A 253 -5.93 -0.38 7.44
CA VAL A 253 -4.73 -1.20 7.67
C VAL A 253 -3.74 -0.47 8.55
N LYS A 254 -3.12 -1.19 9.48
CA LYS A 254 -2.00 -0.65 10.28
C LYS A 254 -0.77 -0.41 9.42
N GLY A 255 0.08 0.52 9.84
CA GLY A 255 1.41 0.72 9.30
C GLY A 255 2.31 -0.52 9.47
N PRO A 256 3.47 -0.55 8.82
CA PRO A 256 4.37 -1.73 8.82
C PRO A 256 4.74 -2.23 10.22
N GLU A 257 4.95 -1.33 11.17
CA GLU A 257 5.33 -1.64 12.57
C GLU A 257 4.11 -1.90 13.47
N GLY A 258 2.89 -1.81 12.93
CA GLY A 258 1.64 -2.02 13.66
C GLY A 258 1.00 -0.75 14.21
N ASN A 259 1.45 0.44 13.83
CA ASN A 259 0.83 1.70 14.20
C ASN A 259 -0.55 1.87 13.59
N ILE A 260 -1.51 2.36 14.37
CA ILE A 260 -2.77 2.91 13.87
C ILE A 260 -2.46 4.26 13.21
N GLU A 261 -3.01 4.47 12.03
CA GLU A 261 -2.84 5.70 11.25
C GLU A 261 -4.22 6.29 10.93
N TYR A 262 -4.29 7.61 10.80
CA TYR A 262 -5.55 8.32 10.58
C TYR A 262 -5.56 9.02 9.23
N LEU A 263 -6.76 9.15 8.65
CA LEU A 263 -7.00 9.82 7.37
C LEU A 263 -7.71 11.14 7.65
N LEU A 264 -7.04 12.25 7.33
CA LEU A 264 -7.57 13.59 7.47
C LEU A 264 -7.86 14.19 6.09
N HIS A 265 -9.09 14.69 5.91
CA HIS A 265 -9.53 15.36 4.69
C HIS A 265 -9.55 16.88 4.89
N LEU A 266 -8.82 17.57 4.04
CA LEU A 266 -8.64 19.01 4.06
C LEU A 266 -9.11 19.61 2.74
N GLN A 267 -9.64 20.84 2.80
CA GLN A 267 -9.93 21.64 1.61
C GLN A 267 -9.21 22.97 1.66
N ASN A 268 -8.58 23.34 0.54
CA ASN A 268 -7.98 24.65 0.36
C ASN A 268 -9.06 25.65 -0.04
N HIS A 269 -9.25 26.70 0.76
CA HIS A 269 -10.14 27.79 0.37
C HIS A 269 -9.33 28.97 -0.19
N ALA A 270 -9.86 29.58 -1.23
CA ALA A 270 -9.50 30.94 -1.55
C ALA A 270 -10.21 31.85 -0.57
N GLU A 271 -9.49 32.82 -0.02
CA GLU A 271 -9.93 33.82 0.93
C GLU A 271 -11.45 33.91 1.15
N GLY A 272 -11.92 33.50 2.30
CA GLY A 272 -13.35 33.53 2.70
C GLY A 272 -13.55 32.80 4.02
N THR A 273 -14.56 33.18 4.75
CA THR A 273 -15.02 32.47 5.94
C THR A 273 -15.72 31.18 5.52
N TYR A 274 -15.27 30.06 6.00
CA TYR A 274 -15.97 28.78 5.94
C TYR A 274 -16.54 28.43 7.32
N GLU A 275 -17.61 27.66 7.35
CA GLU A 275 -18.13 27.12 8.59
C GLU A 275 -17.25 25.94 9.01
N GLU A 276 -16.63 26.02 10.18
CA GLU A 276 -15.92 24.89 10.76
C GLU A 276 -16.92 23.77 11.06
N VAL A 277 -16.76 22.63 10.39
CA VAL A 277 -17.45 21.41 10.78
C VAL A 277 -16.57 20.71 11.81
N PRO A 278 -16.97 20.66 13.09
CA PRO A 278 -16.17 20.00 14.10
C PRO A 278 -16.08 18.49 13.80
N VAL A 279 -14.85 17.99 13.67
CA VAL A 279 -14.60 16.55 13.62
C VAL A 279 -14.41 16.00 15.03
N ASP A 280 -15.07 14.90 15.35
CA ASP A 280 -14.94 14.24 16.65
C ASP A 280 -13.73 13.29 16.65
N ALA A 281 -12.56 13.85 16.91
CA ALA A 281 -11.32 13.10 16.96
C ALA A 281 -11.31 12.03 18.07
N SER A 282 -11.99 12.26 19.20
CA SER A 282 -12.05 11.31 20.30
C SER A 282 -12.77 10.02 19.88
N THR A 283 -13.96 10.16 19.31
CA THR A 283 -14.72 9.01 18.79
C THR A 283 -13.94 8.25 17.72
N VAL A 284 -13.26 8.94 16.79
CA VAL A 284 -12.46 8.28 15.75
C VAL A 284 -11.29 7.49 16.35
N VAL A 285 -10.64 8.00 17.40
CA VAL A 285 -9.56 7.28 18.10
C VAL A 285 -10.11 6.03 18.79
N GLU A 286 -11.24 6.13 19.51
CA GLU A 286 -11.88 5.00 20.19
C GLU A 286 -12.27 3.89 19.18
N GLU A 287 -12.91 4.25 18.08
CA GLU A 287 -13.28 3.31 17.02
C GLU A 287 -12.07 2.64 16.37
N ALA A 288 -11.00 3.40 16.12
CA ALA A 288 -9.77 2.87 15.55
C ALA A 288 -9.12 1.81 16.44
N HIS A 289 -9.02 2.08 17.75
CA HIS A 289 -8.49 1.12 18.72
C HIS A 289 -9.40 -0.11 18.85
N ALA A 290 -10.71 0.07 18.93
CA ALA A 290 -11.68 -1.02 19.00
C ALA A 290 -11.61 -1.94 17.75
N ALA A 291 -11.39 -1.37 16.59
CA ALA A 291 -11.33 -2.11 15.32
C ALA A 291 -9.98 -2.82 15.10
N LEU A 292 -8.87 -2.19 15.49
CA LEU A 292 -7.53 -2.59 15.05
C LEU A 292 -6.66 -3.21 16.16
N ASP A 293 -6.96 -3.02 17.45
CA ASP A 293 -6.18 -3.58 18.57
C ASP A 293 -6.71 -4.97 19.03
N LYS A 294 -7.01 -5.81 18.06
CA LYS A 294 -7.39 -7.22 18.30
C LYS A 294 -6.19 -8.13 18.38
#